data_aae7f8176ef971e2cbe7a17fb9e17413
#
_entry.id   aae7f8176ef971e2cbe7a17fb9e17413
#
_cell.length_a   1.000
_cell.length_b   1.000
_cell.length_c   1.000
_cell.angle_alpha   90.00
_cell.angle_beta   90.00
_cell.angle_gamma   90.00
#
_symmetry.space_group_name_H-M   'P 1'
#
loop_
_entity.id
_entity.type
_entity.pdbx_description
1 polymer ?
#
loop_
_entity_poly.entity_id
_entity_poly.type
_entity_poly.pdbx_seq_one_letter_code
_entity_poly.pdbx_strand_id
1 'polypeptide(L)'
;MHTSNLHPYFPLLTHYSSCVAQMAKSSRIFHQGERVELDVLAIAHGGETIARLDGWVFFLKYAIPGEKVVAEITQIGKNFHRAEAIEIINASPDRIAPACRYFHPGGCGGCDFQHISLERQRQLKSEVITEQFQRVAKMNITVPVVEVPIDSSSGMHYRTRLTLHINHSGVAGFLKGRSHEVFPIDECVVAAQSVQLEGVLAKNYSGINELQIPDHTRIEQVFIRGKSYAFQVSRESFWQGHIKAAEVLGEAALNIIEPKVGERALDLYGGVGLFGKMLADHGAQVDIIESSAAAVKDGLVNIKDYPNARYHHGDVAKRLSEIDSADVVLLDPPRSGADFDVLKKIAALKPRIICYISCDPASLARDCARLAELGYEIASTSAYDLFPQTAHIECVFSFKRVIS
;
A
#
# COMPACT_ATOMS: atom_id res chain seq x y z
N MET A 1 10.85 34.25 31.84
CA MET A 1 10.27 33.21 32.72
C MET A 1 8.87 32.88 32.22
N HIS A 2 8.75 31.89 31.36
CA HIS A 2 7.48 31.25 31.05
C HIS A 2 7.79 29.77 30.89
N THR A 3 7.38 29.02 31.88
CA THR A 3 7.47 27.56 31.97
C THR A 3 6.30 26.97 31.18
N SER A 4 6.58 26.30 30.06
CA SER A 4 5.63 25.50 29.33
C SER A 4 5.53 24.11 29.96
N ASN A 5 4.35 23.77 30.47
CA ASN A 5 3.99 22.46 30.97
C ASN A 5 3.92 21.45 29.83
N LEU A 6 4.86 20.50 29.80
CA LEU A 6 4.79 19.29 29.01
C LEU A 6 3.98 18.26 29.80
N HIS A 7 2.83 17.86 29.29
CA HIS A 7 2.09 16.70 29.76
C HIS A 7 2.88 15.41 29.46
N PRO A 8 2.98 14.46 30.39
CA PRO A 8 3.68 13.20 30.14
C PRO A 8 2.79 12.28 29.31
N TYR A 9 3.22 11.99 28.08
CA TYR A 9 2.67 10.90 27.29
C TYR A 9 3.07 9.56 27.94
N PHE A 10 2.08 8.74 28.21
CA PHE A 10 2.16 7.42 28.82
C PHE A 10 2.97 6.42 27.99
N PRO A 11 3.86 5.63 28.59
CA PRO A 11 4.49 4.49 27.92
C PRO A 11 3.59 3.24 28.10
N LEU A 12 2.70 2.97 27.16
CA LEU A 12 1.80 1.79 27.24
C LEU A 12 1.95 0.84 26.02
N LEU A 13 3.12 0.71 25.40
CA LEU A 13 3.29 -0.19 24.24
C LEU A 13 4.31 -1.33 24.43
N THR A 14 4.87 -1.56 25.63
CA THR A 14 5.92 -2.57 25.81
C THR A 14 5.44 -3.94 26.32
N HIS A 15 4.14 -4.18 26.51
CA HIS A 15 3.66 -5.44 27.13
C HIS A 15 2.60 -6.24 26.35
N TYR A 16 2.27 -5.88 25.11
CA TYR A 16 1.22 -6.63 24.39
C TYR A 16 1.68 -7.93 23.71
N SER A 17 3.00 -8.13 23.53
CA SER A 17 3.51 -9.29 22.78
C SER A 17 3.71 -10.58 23.60
N SER A 18 3.68 -10.55 24.94
CA SER A 18 4.07 -11.72 25.74
C SER A 18 3.00 -12.26 26.69
N CYS A 19 1.82 -11.68 26.78
CA CYS A 19 0.78 -12.06 27.75
C CYS A 19 -0.60 -12.32 27.15
N VAL A 20 -0.70 -12.71 25.87
CA VAL A 20 -1.97 -13.25 25.34
C VAL A 20 -1.95 -14.76 25.60
N ALA A 21 -2.23 -15.16 26.84
CA ALA A 21 -2.59 -16.54 27.13
C ALA A 21 -3.67 -16.96 26.13
N GLN A 22 -3.42 -18.00 25.35
CA GLN A 22 -4.45 -18.65 24.54
C GLN A 22 -5.53 -19.17 25.52
N MET A 23 -6.52 -18.33 25.81
CA MET A 23 -7.70 -18.81 26.50
C MET A 23 -8.28 -19.94 25.67
N ALA A 24 -8.55 -21.08 26.30
CA ALA A 24 -9.23 -22.17 25.63
C ALA A 24 -10.55 -21.65 25.05
N LYS A 25 -10.83 -22.00 23.80
CA LYS A 25 -12.10 -21.63 23.16
C LYS A 25 -13.22 -22.22 24.01
N SER A 26 -14.22 -21.39 24.34
CA SER A 26 -15.43 -21.88 25.02
C SER A 26 -16.20 -22.82 24.10
N SER A 27 -17.11 -23.59 24.70
CA SER A 27 -18.05 -24.44 23.95
C SER A 27 -19.16 -23.62 23.27
N ARG A 28 -19.15 -22.28 23.35
CA ARG A 28 -20.11 -21.42 22.69
C ARG A 28 -20.03 -21.57 21.19
N ILE A 29 -21.18 -21.80 20.58
CA ILE A 29 -21.35 -21.86 19.11
C ILE A 29 -21.93 -20.53 18.68
N PHE A 30 -21.22 -19.86 17.78
CA PHE A 30 -21.68 -18.62 17.15
C PHE A 30 -22.40 -18.91 15.83
N HIS A 31 -23.31 -18.04 15.44
CA HIS A 31 -24.08 -18.15 14.21
C HIS A 31 -23.90 -16.89 13.35
N GLN A 32 -23.97 -17.05 12.05
CA GLN A 32 -24.02 -15.91 11.13
C GLN A 32 -25.31 -15.13 11.36
N GLY A 33 -25.22 -13.79 11.39
CA GLY A 33 -26.30 -12.89 11.75
C GLY A 33 -26.47 -12.68 13.27
N GLU A 34 -25.76 -13.44 14.12
CA GLU A 34 -25.76 -13.22 15.57
C GLU A 34 -25.10 -11.88 15.92
N ARG A 35 -25.68 -11.14 16.88
CA ARG A 35 -25.13 -9.89 17.39
C ARG A 35 -24.40 -10.14 18.70
N VAL A 36 -23.19 -9.60 18.78
CA VAL A 36 -22.32 -9.74 19.96
C VAL A 36 -21.71 -8.39 20.34
N GLU A 37 -21.57 -8.18 21.65
CA GLU A 37 -20.81 -7.04 22.17
C GLU A 37 -19.33 -7.40 22.17
N LEU A 38 -18.48 -6.50 21.66
CA LEU A 38 -17.05 -6.70 21.53
C LEU A 38 -16.28 -5.46 21.96
N ASP A 39 -15.19 -5.67 22.71
CA ASP A 39 -14.17 -4.67 22.96
C ASP A 39 -13.10 -4.78 21.85
N VAL A 40 -12.87 -3.67 21.15
CA VAL A 40 -11.96 -3.62 20.00
C VAL A 40 -10.54 -3.36 20.49
N LEU A 41 -9.63 -4.31 20.24
CA LEU A 41 -8.31 -4.35 20.87
C LEU A 41 -7.21 -3.71 20.05
N ALA A 42 -7.15 -4.01 18.74
CA ALA A 42 -6.03 -3.64 17.88
C ALA A 42 -6.45 -3.59 16.42
N ILE A 43 -5.56 -3.05 15.57
CA ILE A 43 -5.67 -3.14 14.11
C ILE A 43 -4.90 -4.37 13.60
N ALA A 44 -5.44 -5.02 12.57
CA ALA A 44 -4.77 -6.09 11.85
C ALA A 44 -4.25 -5.61 10.49
N HIS A 45 -3.25 -6.30 9.96
CA HIS A 45 -2.85 -6.15 8.56
C HIS A 45 -4.06 -6.39 7.64
N GLY A 46 -4.30 -5.47 6.72
CA GLY A 46 -5.48 -5.49 5.83
C GLY A 46 -6.69 -4.68 6.35
N GLY A 47 -6.54 -3.96 7.49
CA GLY A 47 -7.46 -2.91 7.93
C GLY A 47 -8.65 -3.37 8.77
N GLU A 48 -8.85 -4.65 8.99
CA GLU A 48 -9.81 -5.12 9.99
C GLU A 48 -9.27 -4.92 11.40
N THR A 49 -10.13 -4.63 12.35
CA THR A 49 -9.74 -4.58 13.77
C THR A 49 -9.97 -5.93 14.44
N ILE A 50 -9.31 -6.15 15.57
CA ILE A 50 -9.33 -7.41 16.30
C ILE A 50 -10.08 -7.24 17.60
N ALA A 51 -11.00 -8.16 17.89
CA ALA A 51 -11.62 -8.35 19.18
C ALA A 51 -11.52 -9.82 19.62
N ARG A 52 -11.80 -10.07 20.91
CA ARG A 52 -11.85 -11.44 21.46
C ARG A 52 -13.10 -11.60 22.31
N LEU A 53 -13.76 -12.73 22.15
CA LEU A 53 -14.89 -13.13 22.97
C LEU A 53 -14.86 -14.65 23.17
N ASP A 54 -14.94 -15.11 24.41
CA ASP A 54 -14.99 -16.53 24.75
C ASP A 54 -13.85 -17.38 24.15
N GLY A 55 -12.62 -16.80 24.06
CA GLY A 55 -11.46 -17.45 23.47
C GLY A 55 -11.41 -17.44 21.94
N TRP A 56 -12.42 -16.88 21.28
CA TRP A 56 -12.45 -16.70 19.83
C TRP A 56 -11.92 -15.34 19.42
N VAL A 57 -11.28 -15.28 18.24
CA VAL A 57 -10.83 -14.05 17.58
C VAL A 57 -11.91 -13.61 16.61
N PHE A 58 -12.23 -12.32 16.65
CA PHE A 58 -13.10 -11.65 15.69
C PHE A 58 -12.32 -10.60 14.92
N PHE A 59 -12.45 -10.61 13.60
CA PHE A 59 -12.02 -9.53 12.73
C PHE A 59 -13.22 -8.66 12.40
N LEU A 60 -13.10 -7.35 12.69
CA LEU A 60 -14.21 -6.42 12.58
C LEU A 60 -13.93 -5.34 11.53
N LYS A 61 -14.97 -5.01 10.76
CA LYS A 61 -15.02 -3.78 9.98
C LYS A 61 -15.80 -2.70 10.72
N TYR A 62 -15.59 -1.45 10.35
CA TYR A 62 -16.28 -0.26 10.86
C TYR A 62 -16.07 0.04 12.34
N ALA A 63 -15.04 -0.52 12.95
CA ALA A 63 -14.66 -0.31 14.35
C ALA A 63 -13.25 0.26 14.46
N ILE A 64 -12.98 0.96 15.57
CA ILE A 64 -11.67 1.56 15.88
C ILE A 64 -11.12 0.91 17.16
N PRO A 65 -9.80 0.60 17.26
CA PRO A 65 -9.22 0.11 18.51
C PRO A 65 -9.52 1.04 19.69
N GLY A 66 -9.96 0.44 20.80
CA GLY A 66 -10.41 1.14 22.01
C GLY A 66 -11.91 1.36 22.10
N GLU A 67 -12.68 1.07 21.05
CA GLU A 67 -14.13 1.14 21.09
C GLU A 67 -14.77 -0.10 21.72
N LYS A 68 -15.99 0.07 22.24
CA LYS A 68 -16.90 -1.01 22.54
C LYS A 68 -18.07 -0.94 21.56
N VAL A 69 -18.36 -2.05 20.88
CA VAL A 69 -19.34 -2.09 19.77
C VAL A 69 -20.29 -3.27 19.90
N VAL A 70 -21.48 -3.14 19.31
CA VAL A 70 -22.30 -4.28 18.91
C VAL A 70 -21.95 -4.62 17.46
N ALA A 71 -21.51 -5.85 17.22
CA ALA A 71 -21.17 -6.32 15.89
C ALA A 71 -22.04 -7.49 15.45
N GLU A 72 -22.44 -7.50 14.19
CA GLU A 72 -23.15 -8.60 13.56
C GLU A 72 -22.18 -9.54 12.86
N ILE A 73 -22.23 -10.84 13.19
CA ILE A 73 -21.33 -11.85 12.62
C ILE A 73 -21.68 -12.08 11.15
N THR A 74 -20.75 -11.79 10.27
CA THR A 74 -20.91 -11.95 8.81
C THR A 74 -20.33 -13.26 8.28
N GLN A 75 -19.36 -13.84 9.00
CA GLN A 75 -18.74 -15.10 8.60
C GLN A 75 -18.28 -15.92 9.80
N ILE A 76 -18.63 -17.20 9.79
CA ILE A 76 -18.13 -18.20 10.74
C ILE A 76 -16.93 -18.93 10.13
N GLY A 77 -15.80 -18.85 10.80
CA GLY A 77 -14.58 -19.56 10.40
C GLY A 77 -14.12 -20.58 11.43
N LYS A 78 -13.25 -21.50 11.01
CA LYS A 78 -12.69 -22.55 11.88
C LYS A 78 -11.83 -22.00 13.02
N ASN A 79 -11.09 -20.93 12.77
CA ASN A 79 -10.12 -20.37 13.73
C ASN A 79 -10.47 -18.97 14.21
N PHE A 80 -11.26 -18.23 13.47
CA PHE A 80 -11.71 -16.87 13.76
C PHE A 80 -13.07 -16.62 13.11
N HIS A 81 -13.77 -15.59 13.55
CA HIS A 81 -15.01 -15.11 12.95
C HIS A 81 -14.79 -13.73 12.34
N ARG A 82 -15.67 -13.31 11.44
CA ARG A 82 -15.75 -11.93 10.97
C ARG A 82 -17.07 -11.32 11.32
N ALA A 83 -17.03 -10.03 11.61
CA ALA A 83 -18.23 -9.28 11.96
C ALA A 83 -18.11 -7.83 11.46
N GLU A 84 -19.24 -7.14 11.38
CA GLU A 84 -19.31 -5.71 11.08
C GLU A 84 -19.92 -4.99 12.27
N ALA A 85 -19.27 -3.93 12.75
CA ALA A 85 -19.83 -3.08 13.81
C ALA A 85 -21.07 -2.35 13.27
N ILE A 86 -22.23 -2.59 13.93
CA ILE A 86 -23.52 -2.01 13.56
C ILE A 86 -23.99 -0.94 14.55
N GLU A 87 -23.44 -0.95 15.78
CA GLU A 87 -23.70 0.05 16.81
C GLU A 87 -22.41 0.31 17.58
N ILE A 88 -22.16 1.57 17.92
CA ILE A 88 -21.00 1.99 18.71
C ILE A 88 -21.48 2.36 20.11
N ILE A 89 -21.13 1.55 21.09
CA ILE A 89 -21.49 1.76 22.48
C ILE A 89 -20.62 2.84 23.11
N ASN A 90 -19.30 2.69 22.95
CA ASN A 90 -18.30 3.67 23.41
C ASN A 90 -17.43 4.07 22.23
N ALA A 91 -17.62 5.28 21.71
CA ALA A 91 -16.90 5.77 20.55
C ALA A 91 -15.46 6.22 20.90
N SER A 92 -14.55 5.97 20.01
CA SER A 92 -13.20 6.60 20.01
C SER A 92 -13.33 8.11 19.75
N PRO A 93 -12.47 8.97 20.36
CA PRO A 93 -12.39 10.39 20.01
C PRO A 93 -11.98 10.62 18.55
N ASP A 94 -11.37 9.61 17.91
CA ASP A 94 -10.93 9.66 16.51
C ASP A 94 -12.02 9.26 15.52
N ARG A 95 -13.22 8.91 16.00
CA ARG A 95 -14.34 8.57 15.14
C ARG A 95 -14.95 9.81 14.51
N ILE A 96 -15.08 9.79 13.19
CA ILE A 96 -15.72 10.85 12.40
C ILE A 96 -16.87 10.28 11.58
N ALA A 97 -17.75 11.17 11.11
CA ALA A 97 -18.78 10.77 10.15
C ALA A 97 -18.15 10.50 8.78
N PRO A 98 -18.42 9.35 8.14
CA PRO A 98 -17.94 9.07 6.79
C PRO A 98 -18.45 10.10 5.79
N ALA A 99 -17.57 10.57 4.90
CA ALA A 99 -17.96 11.49 3.83
C ALA A 99 -18.71 10.79 2.69
N CYS A 100 -18.46 9.49 2.48
CA CYS A 100 -19.11 8.70 1.44
C CYS A 100 -20.39 8.03 1.97
N ARG A 101 -21.51 8.29 1.32
CA ARG A 101 -22.79 7.67 1.66
C ARG A 101 -22.85 6.15 1.46
N TYR A 102 -21.91 5.59 0.68
CA TYR A 102 -21.80 4.16 0.41
C TYR A 102 -20.89 3.42 1.41
N PHE A 103 -20.25 4.16 2.34
CA PHE A 103 -19.41 3.58 3.37
C PHE A 103 -20.26 3.23 4.62
N HIS A 104 -20.80 2.02 4.63
CA HIS A 104 -21.60 1.47 5.73
C HIS A 104 -21.57 -0.07 5.67
N PRO A 105 -22.00 -0.80 6.74
CA PRO A 105 -22.17 -2.25 6.70
C PRO A 105 -22.99 -2.71 5.51
N GLY A 106 -22.48 -3.71 4.77
CA GLY A 106 -23.10 -4.21 3.53
C GLY A 106 -22.98 -3.29 2.31
N GLY A 107 -22.32 -2.14 2.41
CA GLY A 107 -22.12 -1.17 1.33
C GLY A 107 -20.87 -1.43 0.47
N CYS A 108 -20.37 -0.36 -0.13
CA CYS A 108 -19.18 -0.37 -1.00
C CYS A 108 -17.93 -0.82 -0.24
N GLY A 109 -17.17 -1.75 -0.83
CA GLY A 109 -15.92 -2.28 -0.27
C GLY A 109 -14.65 -1.52 -0.67
N GLY A 110 -14.76 -0.35 -1.31
CA GLY A 110 -13.62 0.38 -1.84
C GLY A 110 -12.79 1.17 -0.82
N CYS A 111 -13.31 1.35 0.41
CA CYS A 111 -12.64 2.04 1.52
C CYS A 111 -12.77 1.22 2.81
N ASP A 112 -11.81 1.44 3.73
CA ASP A 112 -11.76 0.75 5.03
C ASP A 112 -11.92 1.72 6.20
N PHE A 113 -11.50 3.01 6.07
CA PHE A 113 -11.21 3.90 7.19
C PHE A 113 -11.97 5.24 7.17
N GLN A 114 -13.02 5.41 6.37
CA GLN A 114 -13.72 6.70 6.30
C GLN A 114 -14.39 7.16 7.62
N HIS A 115 -14.53 6.26 8.58
CA HIS A 115 -15.04 6.55 9.92
C HIS A 115 -13.93 6.95 10.92
N ILE A 116 -12.68 7.08 10.46
CA ILE A 116 -11.48 7.33 11.28
C ILE A 116 -10.83 8.64 10.84
N SER A 117 -10.40 9.48 11.77
CA SER A 117 -9.65 10.70 11.47
C SER A 117 -8.34 10.37 10.70
N LEU A 118 -7.93 11.22 9.77
CA LEU A 118 -6.74 10.98 8.94
C LEU A 118 -5.46 10.80 9.77
N GLU A 119 -5.34 11.53 10.88
CA GLU A 119 -4.22 11.37 11.80
C GLU A 119 -4.22 9.96 12.40
N ARG A 120 -5.37 9.49 12.89
CA ARG A 120 -5.48 8.15 13.47
C ARG A 120 -5.29 7.05 12.43
N GLN A 121 -5.74 7.25 11.19
CA GLN A 121 -5.46 6.31 10.08
C GLN A 121 -3.96 6.10 9.91
N ARG A 122 -3.16 7.17 9.89
CA ARG A 122 -1.70 7.10 9.78
C ARG A 122 -1.04 6.41 10.97
N GLN A 123 -1.54 6.66 12.19
CA GLN A 123 -1.07 5.97 13.39
C GLN A 123 -1.35 4.46 13.31
N LEU A 124 -2.56 4.06 12.92
CA LEU A 124 -2.94 2.65 12.75
C LEU A 124 -2.08 1.97 11.67
N LYS A 125 -1.79 2.65 10.58
CA LYS A 125 -0.87 2.13 9.55
C LYS A 125 0.54 1.94 10.08
N SER A 126 1.05 2.85 10.90
CA SER A 126 2.34 2.71 11.59
C SER A 126 2.35 1.54 12.58
N GLU A 127 1.24 1.35 13.33
CA GLU A 127 1.08 0.19 14.22
C GLU A 127 1.13 -1.14 13.45
N VAL A 128 0.49 -1.20 12.26
CA VAL A 128 0.56 -2.38 11.38
C VAL A 128 1.99 -2.66 10.92
N ILE A 129 2.75 -1.63 10.48
CA ILE A 129 4.15 -1.81 10.10
C ILE A 129 4.93 -2.40 11.28
N THR A 130 4.83 -1.79 12.46
CA THR A 130 5.53 -2.22 13.67
C THR A 130 5.21 -3.69 14.03
N GLU A 131 3.93 -4.05 14.02
CA GLU A 131 3.48 -5.43 14.30
C GLU A 131 4.05 -6.43 13.28
N GLN A 132 4.02 -6.10 11.98
CA GLN A 132 4.56 -6.98 10.95
C GLN A 132 6.07 -7.19 11.11
N PHE A 133 6.83 -6.13 11.38
CA PHE A 133 8.28 -6.24 11.61
C PHE A 133 8.60 -7.04 12.86
N GLN A 134 7.89 -6.84 13.97
CA GLN A 134 8.07 -7.64 15.19
C GLN A 134 7.74 -9.11 14.95
N ARG A 135 6.62 -9.39 14.30
CA ARG A 135 6.11 -10.74 14.10
C ARG A 135 6.90 -11.53 13.07
N VAL A 136 7.21 -10.92 11.92
CA VAL A 136 7.79 -11.60 10.75
C VAL A 136 9.31 -11.51 10.77
N ALA A 137 9.87 -10.31 10.91
CA ALA A 137 11.31 -10.06 10.87
C ALA A 137 12.00 -10.19 12.23
N LYS A 138 11.25 -10.25 13.34
CA LYS A 138 11.78 -10.17 14.72
C LYS A 138 12.58 -8.89 14.98
N MET A 139 12.21 -7.82 14.30
CA MET A 139 12.84 -6.49 14.40
C MET A 139 11.88 -5.51 15.08
N ASN A 140 12.40 -4.68 15.99
CA ASN A 140 11.65 -3.61 16.63
C ASN A 140 11.85 -2.32 15.83
N ILE A 141 10.98 -2.10 14.85
CA ILE A 141 11.02 -0.93 13.97
C ILE A 141 9.67 -0.21 14.06
N THR A 142 9.71 1.09 14.26
CA THR A 142 8.54 1.96 14.18
C THR A 142 8.77 2.98 13.09
N VAL A 143 7.88 3.02 12.11
CA VAL A 143 7.97 3.95 10.97
C VAL A 143 6.73 4.83 10.99
N PRO A 144 6.87 6.14 11.25
CA PRO A 144 5.76 7.08 11.11
C PRO A 144 5.28 7.11 9.65
N VAL A 145 3.97 7.09 9.47
CA VAL A 145 3.37 7.22 8.14
C VAL A 145 3.13 8.70 7.86
N VAL A 146 3.80 9.21 6.85
CA VAL A 146 3.79 10.62 6.47
C VAL A 146 2.58 10.92 5.59
N GLU A 147 1.92 12.03 5.88
CA GLU A 147 0.86 12.56 5.03
C GLU A 147 1.41 12.96 3.66
N VAL A 148 0.70 12.60 2.61
CA VAL A 148 0.97 13.11 1.27
C VAL A 148 -0.08 14.17 0.94
N PRO A 149 0.32 15.45 0.91
CA PRO A 149 -0.63 16.53 0.70
C PRO A 149 -1.29 16.45 -0.67
N ILE A 150 -2.60 16.57 -0.68
CA ILE A 150 -3.43 16.83 -1.86
C ILE A 150 -4.19 18.13 -1.61
N ASP A 151 -4.70 18.76 -2.66
CA ASP A 151 -5.39 20.06 -2.56
C ASP A 151 -6.60 20.06 -1.61
N SER A 152 -7.11 18.88 -1.25
CA SER A 152 -8.14 18.71 -0.24
C SER A 152 -7.56 18.14 1.05
N SER A 153 -7.76 18.83 2.18
CA SER A 153 -7.38 18.36 3.51
C SER A 153 -8.17 17.14 4.00
N SER A 154 -9.11 16.64 3.21
CA SER A 154 -10.01 15.55 3.57
C SER A 154 -9.49 14.15 3.25
N GLY A 155 -8.34 14.01 2.58
CA GLY A 155 -7.84 12.72 2.08
C GLY A 155 -8.73 12.10 1.00
N MET A 156 -9.44 12.95 0.23
CA MET A 156 -10.32 12.57 -0.88
C MET A 156 -9.74 13.03 -2.22
N HIS A 157 -10.35 12.63 -3.32
CA HIS A 157 -10.01 13.08 -4.68
C HIS A 157 -8.56 12.82 -5.13
N TYR A 158 -7.94 11.78 -4.58
CA TYR A 158 -6.54 11.45 -4.89
C TYR A 158 -6.39 10.35 -5.94
N ARG A 159 -7.42 9.47 -6.08
CA ARG A 159 -7.29 8.20 -6.80
C ARG A 159 -7.49 8.38 -8.30
N THR A 160 -6.42 8.14 -9.07
CA THR A 160 -6.40 8.33 -10.52
C THR A 160 -6.71 7.06 -11.31
N ARG A 161 -6.72 5.89 -10.67
CA ARG A 161 -7.00 4.59 -11.32
C ARG A 161 -8.06 3.84 -10.53
N LEU A 162 -9.06 3.36 -11.24
CA LEU A 162 -10.18 2.63 -10.69
C LEU A 162 -10.47 1.40 -11.54
N THR A 163 -10.88 0.34 -10.88
CA THR A 163 -11.48 -0.83 -11.53
C THR A 163 -12.94 -0.88 -11.10
N LEU A 164 -13.85 -0.69 -12.05
CA LEU A 164 -15.28 -0.87 -11.85
C LEU A 164 -15.70 -2.26 -12.30
N HIS A 165 -16.56 -2.88 -11.54
CA HIS A 165 -17.18 -4.15 -11.89
C HIS A 165 -18.59 -3.90 -12.41
N ILE A 166 -19.04 -4.72 -13.33
CA ILE A 166 -20.32 -4.55 -14.02
C ILE A 166 -21.25 -5.66 -13.54
N ASN A 167 -22.45 -5.29 -13.07
CA ASN A 167 -23.45 -6.27 -12.68
C ASN A 167 -24.21 -6.84 -13.90
N HIS A 168 -25.08 -7.81 -13.66
CA HIS A 168 -25.87 -8.47 -14.72
C HIS A 168 -26.77 -7.53 -15.53
N SER A 169 -27.12 -6.37 -14.98
CA SER A 169 -27.92 -5.34 -15.66
C SER A 169 -27.08 -4.33 -16.42
N GLY A 170 -25.76 -4.50 -16.49
CA GLY A 170 -24.85 -3.57 -17.15
C GLY A 170 -24.49 -2.32 -16.33
N VAL A 171 -24.81 -2.30 -15.02
CA VAL A 171 -24.54 -1.16 -14.14
C VAL A 171 -23.17 -1.32 -13.50
N ALA A 172 -22.38 -0.25 -13.58
CA ALA A 172 -21.03 -0.19 -13.00
C ALA A 172 -21.06 0.11 -11.48
N GLY A 173 -20.09 -0.44 -10.77
CA GLY A 173 -19.91 -0.21 -9.34
C GLY A 173 -18.62 -0.82 -8.81
N PHE A 174 -18.46 -0.80 -7.49
CA PHE A 174 -17.38 -1.53 -6.82
C PHE A 174 -17.93 -2.83 -6.21
N LEU A 175 -17.05 -3.77 -5.90
CA LEU A 175 -17.46 -4.96 -5.14
C LEU A 175 -17.79 -4.58 -3.69
N LYS A 176 -18.79 -5.23 -3.12
CA LYS A 176 -18.98 -5.23 -1.67
C LYS A 176 -17.76 -5.83 -0.98
N GLY A 177 -17.50 -5.41 0.23
CA GLY A 177 -16.37 -5.92 0.98
C GLY A 177 -16.35 -7.45 1.05
N ARG A 178 -15.25 -8.09 0.59
CA ARG A 178 -15.05 -9.54 0.56
C ARG A 178 -16.14 -10.33 -0.17
N SER A 179 -16.72 -9.74 -1.19
CA SER A 179 -17.78 -10.32 -2.01
C SER A 179 -17.44 -10.15 -3.49
N HIS A 180 -18.07 -10.96 -4.35
CA HIS A 180 -18.09 -10.76 -5.80
C HIS A 180 -19.35 -10.01 -6.27
N GLU A 181 -20.18 -9.58 -5.34
CA GLU A 181 -21.39 -8.82 -5.64
C GLU A 181 -21.03 -7.37 -5.93
N VAL A 182 -21.48 -6.87 -7.07
CA VAL A 182 -21.28 -5.48 -7.47
C VAL A 182 -22.26 -4.59 -6.70
N PHE A 183 -21.72 -3.61 -5.99
CA PHE A 183 -22.46 -2.54 -5.35
C PHE A 183 -22.50 -1.34 -6.30
N PRO A 184 -23.65 -1.00 -6.89
CA PRO A 184 -23.80 0.14 -7.78
C PRO A 184 -23.50 1.46 -7.05
N ILE A 185 -22.79 2.35 -7.72
CA ILE A 185 -22.52 3.70 -7.24
C ILE A 185 -22.82 4.71 -8.34
N ASP A 186 -23.06 5.96 -7.97
CA ASP A 186 -23.18 7.08 -8.89
C ASP A 186 -22.07 8.13 -8.69
N GLU A 187 -21.29 7.99 -7.61
CA GLU A 187 -20.12 8.82 -7.31
C GLU A 187 -19.05 8.04 -6.55
N CYS A 188 -17.81 8.55 -6.54
CA CYS A 188 -16.76 8.05 -5.67
C CYS A 188 -15.90 9.21 -5.16
N VAL A 189 -16.05 9.55 -3.88
CA VAL A 189 -15.37 10.70 -3.26
C VAL A 189 -13.85 10.60 -3.20
N VAL A 190 -13.27 9.40 -3.34
CA VAL A 190 -11.81 9.23 -3.40
C VAL A 190 -11.26 9.33 -4.82
N ALA A 191 -12.12 9.25 -5.85
CA ALA A 191 -11.70 9.41 -7.23
C ALA A 191 -11.24 10.85 -7.50
N ALA A 192 -10.11 11.01 -8.19
CA ALA A 192 -9.63 12.32 -8.62
C ALA A 192 -10.61 12.93 -9.64
N GLN A 193 -10.76 14.23 -9.61
CA GLN A 193 -11.67 14.94 -10.54
C GLN A 193 -11.28 14.69 -12.01
N SER A 194 -10.00 14.52 -12.30
CA SER A 194 -9.48 14.19 -13.62
C SER A 194 -10.01 12.87 -14.21
N VAL A 195 -10.54 11.98 -13.37
CA VAL A 195 -11.10 10.67 -13.81
C VAL A 195 -12.46 10.84 -14.51
N GLN A 196 -13.18 11.95 -14.29
CA GLN A 196 -14.52 12.20 -14.85
C GLN A 196 -15.49 11.03 -14.70
N LEU A 197 -15.51 10.45 -13.51
CA LEU A 197 -16.19 9.18 -13.20
C LEU A 197 -17.70 9.24 -13.46
N GLU A 198 -18.35 10.39 -13.27
CA GLU A 198 -19.78 10.58 -13.47
C GLU A 198 -20.23 10.17 -14.89
N GLY A 199 -19.50 10.62 -15.92
CA GLY A 199 -19.78 10.28 -17.33
C GLY A 199 -19.59 8.78 -17.62
N VAL A 200 -18.79 8.08 -16.83
CA VAL A 200 -18.61 6.63 -16.93
C VAL A 200 -19.77 5.91 -16.25
N LEU A 201 -20.10 6.29 -15.03
CA LEU A 201 -21.15 5.62 -14.23
C LEU A 201 -22.56 5.77 -14.84
N ALA A 202 -22.80 6.82 -15.63
CA ALA A 202 -24.08 7.05 -16.31
C ALA A 202 -24.37 6.10 -17.49
N LYS A 203 -23.37 5.29 -17.93
CA LYS A 203 -23.50 4.40 -19.09
C LYS A 203 -23.88 2.98 -18.67
N ASN A 204 -24.53 2.26 -19.62
CA ASN A 204 -24.77 0.83 -19.50
C ASN A 204 -23.64 0.06 -20.21
N TYR A 205 -23.09 -0.94 -19.55
CA TYR A 205 -21.94 -1.74 -20.00
C TYR A 205 -22.30 -3.22 -20.19
N SER A 206 -23.46 -3.53 -20.72
CA SER A 206 -23.85 -4.91 -20.99
C SER A 206 -22.80 -5.66 -21.81
N GLY A 207 -22.45 -6.88 -21.40
CA GLY A 207 -21.50 -7.74 -22.11
C GLY A 207 -20.04 -7.62 -21.67
N ILE A 208 -19.72 -6.75 -20.73
CA ILE A 208 -18.40 -6.71 -20.07
C ILE A 208 -18.54 -6.92 -18.56
N ASN A 209 -17.51 -7.44 -17.92
CA ASN A 209 -17.51 -7.74 -16.49
C ASN A 209 -16.75 -6.69 -15.66
N GLU A 210 -15.78 -6.01 -16.31
CA GLU A 210 -14.88 -5.08 -15.64
C GLU A 210 -14.48 -3.94 -16.58
N LEU A 211 -14.35 -2.74 -16.02
CA LEU A 211 -13.89 -1.55 -16.71
C LEU A 211 -12.76 -0.92 -15.90
N GLN A 212 -11.59 -0.80 -16.51
CA GLN A 212 -10.47 -0.05 -15.93
C GLN A 212 -10.54 1.41 -16.37
N ILE A 213 -10.28 2.33 -15.44
CA ILE A 213 -10.28 3.77 -15.70
C ILE A 213 -8.93 4.34 -15.28
N PRO A 214 -8.29 5.11 -16.15
CA PRO A 214 -8.61 5.42 -17.55
C PRO A 214 -8.54 4.20 -18.48
N ASP A 215 -9.36 4.18 -19.51
CA ASP A 215 -9.48 3.08 -20.51
C ASP A 215 -8.67 3.32 -21.80
N HIS A 216 -7.82 4.33 -21.80
CA HIS A 216 -7.01 4.75 -22.96
C HIS A 216 -5.55 5.04 -22.59
N THR A 217 -4.70 5.11 -23.60
CA THR A 217 -3.31 5.56 -23.44
C THR A 217 -3.28 7.06 -23.17
N ARG A 218 -2.47 7.47 -22.18
CA ARG A 218 -2.36 8.87 -21.76
C ARG A 218 -0.91 9.25 -21.48
N ILE A 219 -0.68 10.54 -21.31
CA ILE A 219 0.60 11.09 -20.86
C ILE A 219 0.43 11.57 -19.43
N GLU A 220 1.19 10.99 -18.52
CA GLU A 220 1.30 11.41 -17.13
C GLU A 220 2.46 12.38 -16.97
N GLN A 221 2.22 13.49 -16.26
CA GLN A 221 3.24 14.49 -15.95
C GLN A 221 3.67 14.36 -14.50
N VAL A 222 4.98 14.31 -14.28
CA VAL A 222 5.57 14.15 -12.94
C VAL A 222 6.57 15.28 -12.72
N PHE A 223 6.43 16.01 -11.62
CA PHE A 223 7.27 17.16 -11.29
C PHE A 223 8.17 16.84 -10.10
N ILE A 224 9.49 16.76 -10.34
CA ILE A 224 10.47 16.44 -9.32
C ILE A 224 11.64 17.41 -9.44
N ARG A 225 12.05 18.02 -8.34
CA ARG A 225 13.20 18.93 -8.24
C ARG A 225 13.19 20.03 -9.31
N GLY A 226 11.99 20.58 -9.59
CA GLY A 226 11.81 21.65 -10.58
C GLY A 226 11.82 21.19 -12.04
N LYS A 227 11.92 19.88 -12.31
CA LYS A 227 11.87 19.30 -13.64
C LYS A 227 10.58 18.55 -13.88
N SER A 228 10.06 18.65 -15.11
CA SER A 228 8.89 17.89 -15.57
C SER A 228 9.35 16.68 -16.37
N TYR A 229 8.75 15.52 -16.08
CA TYR A 229 8.91 14.28 -16.82
C TYR A 229 7.57 13.84 -17.38
N ALA A 230 7.51 13.56 -18.67
CA ALA A 230 6.32 13.01 -19.32
C ALA A 230 6.46 11.49 -19.46
N PHE A 231 5.41 10.76 -19.10
CA PHE A 231 5.35 9.30 -19.23
C PHE A 231 4.13 8.88 -20.05
N GLN A 232 4.35 8.17 -21.15
CA GLN A 232 3.28 7.45 -21.81
C GLN A 232 2.89 6.25 -20.95
N VAL A 233 1.60 6.09 -20.74
CA VAL A 233 1.02 4.96 -19.98
C VAL A 233 -0.18 4.44 -20.74
N SER A 234 -0.09 3.24 -21.29
CA SER A 234 -1.23 2.56 -21.94
C SER A 234 -2.21 2.01 -20.91
N ARG A 235 -3.39 1.65 -21.35
CA ARG A 235 -4.43 1.04 -20.52
C ARG A 235 -3.91 -0.19 -19.75
N GLU A 236 -3.15 -1.04 -20.43
CA GLU A 236 -2.62 -2.31 -19.92
C GLU A 236 -1.44 -2.14 -18.98
N SER A 237 -0.81 -0.96 -18.98
CA SER A 237 0.35 -0.67 -18.15
C SER A 237 -0.04 -0.22 -16.76
N PHE A 238 0.73 -0.64 -15.76
CA PHE A 238 0.59 -0.12 -14.40
C PHE A 238 1.02 1.35 -14.33
N TRP A 239 0.34 2.12 -13.52
CA TRP A 239 0.73 3.45 -13.07
C TRP A 239 0.27 3.65 -11.64
N GLN A 240 0.97 4.51 -10.89
CA GLN A 240 0.66 4.81 -9.51
C GLN A 240 -0.78 5.34 -9.36
N GLY A 241 -1.51 4.79 -8.36
CA GLY A 241 -2.94 5.07 -8.18
C GLY A 241 -3.28 6.38 -7.48
N HIS A 242 -2.29 7.10 -6.93
CA HIS A 242 -2.48 8.38 -6.26
C HIS A 242 -1.84 9.50 -7.09
N ILE A 243 -2.52 10.63 -7.20
CA ILE A 243 -2.12 11.77 -8.06
C ILE A 243 -0.70 12.28 -7.79
N LYS A 244 -0.19 12.13 -6.56
CA LYS A 244 1.16 12.56 -6.14
C LYS A 244 2.15 11.41 -5.96
N ALA A 245 1.74 10.16 -6.14
CA ALA A 245 2.60 9.02 -5.79
C ALA A 245 3.91 9.00 -6.61
N ALA A 246 3.84 9.24 -7.91
CA ALA A 246 5.03 9.23 -8.77
C ALA A 246 6.04 10.32 -8.35
N GLU A 247 5.56 11.50 -7.93
CA GLU A 247 6.41 12.59 -7.42
C GLU A 247 7.04 12.21 -6.08
N VAL A 248 6.23 11.75 -5.11
CA VAL A 248 6.68 11.41 -3.76
C VAL A 248 7.67 10.25 -3.76
N LEU A 249 7.33 9.17 -4.47
CA LEU A 249 8.19 7.99 -4.53
C LEU A 249 9.47 8.25 -5.35
N GLY A 250 9.36 9.03 -6.43
CA GLY A 250 10.50 9.45 -7.22
C GLY A 250 11.48 10.33 -6.43
N GLU A 251 10.95 11.31 -5.67
CA GLU A 251 11.76 12.16 -4.79
C GLU A 251 12.44 11.33 -3.68
N ALA A 252 11.69 10.41 -3.04
CA ALA A 252 12.22 9.52 -2.01
C ALA A 252 13.33 8.62 -2.56
N ALA A 253 13.13 8.03 -3.75
CA ALA A 253 14.12 7.19 -4.41
C ALA A 253 15.40 7.97 -4.76
N LEU A 254 15.28 9.17 -5.32
CA LEU A 254 16.42 10.03 -5.65
C LEU A 254 17.18 10.50 -4.40
N ASN A 255 16.48 10.79 -3.30
CA ASN A 255 17.11 11.17 -2.02
C ASN A 255 17.87 10.01 -1.37
N ILE A 256 17.39 8.78 -1.52
CA ILE A 256 18.03 7.56 -1.00
C ILE A 256 19.24 7.17 -1.85
N ILE A 257 19.05 7.14 -3.16
CA ILE A 257 20.05 6.60 -4.10
C ILE A 257 21.18 7.61 -4.31
N GLU A 258 20.88 8.91 -4.38
CA GLU A 258 21.83 9.96 -4.74
C GLU A 258 22.68 9.53 -5.94
N PRO A 259 22.04 9.34 -7.13
CA PRO A 259 22.71 8.74 -8.29
C PRO A 259 23.89 9.59 -8.75
N LYS A 260 24.97 8.94 -9.12
CA LYS A 260 26.18 9.60 -9.62
C LYS A 260 26.36 9.32 -11.11
N VAL A 261 26.96 10.26 -11.81
CA VAL A 261 27.26 10.12 -13.23
C VAL A 261 28.15 8.87 -13.46
N GLY A 262 27.72 8.01 -14.37
CA GLY A 262 28.42 6.80 -14.73
C GLY A 262 28.20 5.59 -13.82
N GLU A 263 27.50 5.73 -12.66
CA GLU A 263 27.09 4.58 -11.84
C GLU A 263 26.15 3.65 -12.62
N ARG A 264 26.28 2.35 -12.39
CA ARG A 264 25.37 1.33 -12.93
C ARG A 264 24.18 1.15 -11.99
N ALA A 265 23.00 1.51 -12.48
CA ALA A 265 21.76 1.42 -11.73
C ALA A 265 20.85 0.31 -12.30
N LEU A 266 20.21 -0.45 -11.43
CA LEU A 266 19.13 -1.37 -11.80
C LEU A 266 17.80 -0.81 -11.31
N ASP A 267 16.80 -0.81 -12.20
CA ASP A 267 15.40 -0.55 -11.90
C ASP A 267 14.62 -1.87 -12.13
N LEU A 268 14.36 -2.60 -11.03
CA LEU A 268 13.72 -3.91 -11.07
C LEU A 268 12.22 -3.77 -10.85
N TYR A 269 11.42 -4.49 -11.66
CA TYR A 269 9.97 -4.30 -11.76
C TYR A 269 9.63 -2.88 -12.26
N GLY A 270 10.42 -2.39 -13.22
CA GLY A 270 10.49 -0.97 -13.58
C GLY A 270 9.25 -0.40 -14.27
N GLY A 271 8.23 -1.24 -14.57
CA GLY A 271 6.99 -0.80 -15.19
C GLY A 271 7.25 0.01 -16.47
N VAL A 272 6.65 1.20 -16.56
CA VAL A 272 6.84 2.12 -17.70
C VAL A 272 8.11 3.00 -17.58
N GLY A 273 8.99 2.70 -16.60
CA GLY A 273 10.29 3.37 -16.43
C GLY A 273 10.27 4.63 -15.57
N LEU A 274 9.38 4.72 -14.60
CA LEU A 274 9.29 5.88 -13.72
C LEU A 274 10.64 6.21 -13.07
N PHE A 275 11.20 5.25 -12.36
CA PHE A 275 12.46 5.44 -11.63
C PHE A 275 13.67 5.36 -12.57
N GLY A 276 13.68 4.42 -13.50
CA GLY A 276 14.78 4.24 -14.45
C GLY A 276 15.07 5.49 -15.28
N LYS A 277 14.02 6.18 -15.77
CA LYS A 277 14.15 7.45 -16.48
C LYS A 277 14.77 8.55 -15.60
N MET A 278 14.35 8.64 -14.33
CA MET A 278 14.89 9.63 -13.39
C MET A 278 16.36 9.36 -13.08
N LEU A 279 16.74 8.11 -12.85
CA LEU A 279 18.13 7.71 -12.61
C LEU A 279 19.01 8.01 -13.83
N ALA A 280 18.51 7.72 -15.02
CA ALA A 280 19.21 8.03 -16.28
C ALA A 280 19.41 9.52 -16.50
N ASP A 281 18.42 10.33 -16.14
CA ASP A 281 18.46 11.78 -16.21
C ASP A 281 19.55 12.39 -15.31
N HIS A 282 19.85 11.71 -14.18
CA HIS A 282 20.96 12.07 -13.28
C HIS A 282 22.32 11.49 -13.70
N GLY A 283 22.39 10.89 -14.91
CA GLY A 283 23.65 10.43 -15.52
C GLY A 283 24.05 8.99 -15.18
N ALA A 284 23.23 8.22 -14.48
CA ALA A 284 23.47 6.80 -14.27
C ALA A 284 23.30 5.99 -15.57
N GLN A 285 24.00 4.87 -15.69
CA GLN A 285 23.77 3.85 -16.73
C GLN A 285 22.72 2.89 -16.20
N VAL A 286 21.53 2.87 -16.78
CA VAL A 286 20.38 2.20 -16.19
C VAL A 286 19.94 0.98 -16.98
N ASP A 287 19.89 -0.15 -16.31
CA ASP A 287 19.24 -1.37 -16.79
C ASP A 287 17.85 -1.50 -16.12
N ILE A 288 16.76 -1.46 -16.91
CA ILE A 288 15.38 -1.57 -16.45
C ILE A 288 14.87 -2.96 -16.77
N ILE A 289 14.43 -3.72 -15.77
CA ILE A 289 13.91 -5.08 -15.96
C ILE A 289 12.41 -5.09 -15.68
N GLU A 290 11.62 -5.51 -16.67
CA GLU A 290 10.16 -5.57 -16.59
C GLU A 290 9.60 -6.78 -17.35
N SER A 291 8.62 -7.45 -16.76
CA SER A 291 7.98 -8.64 -17.31
C SER A 291 6.78 -8.34 -18.21
N SER A 292 6.09 -7.21 -18.01
CA SER A 292 4.93 -6.80 -18.81
C SER A 292 5.37 -6.24 -20.17
N ALA A 293 4.98 -6.93 -21.25
CA ALA A 293 5.26 -6.46 -22.60
C ALA A 293 4.64 -5.08 -22.90
N ALA A 294 3.46 -4.79 -22.36
CA ALA A 294 2.80 -3.49 -22.52
C ALA A 294 3.61 -2.39 -21.82
N ALA A 295 4.03 -2.61 -20.58
CA ALA A 295 4.84 -1.67 -19.83
C ALA A 295 6.21 -1.43 -20.48
N VAL A 296 6.88 -2.46 -21.00
CA VAL A 296 8.12 -2.32 -21.77
C VAL A 296 7.92 -1.49 -23.02
N LYS A 297 6.82 -1.70 -23.75
CA LYS A 297 6.50 -0.91 -24.96
C LYS A 297 6.37 0.58 -24.63
N ASP A 298 5.63 0.92 -23.60
CA ASP A 298 5.50 2.31 -23.13
C ASP A 298 6.84 2.84 -22.61
N GLY A 299 7.56 2.04 -21.86
CA GLY A 299 8.85 2.37 -21.29
C GLY A 299 9.91 2.71 -22.32
N LEU A 300 9.98 1.97 -23.42
CA LEU A 300 10.88 2.28 -24.56
C LEU A 300 10.57 3.65 -25.17
N VAL A 301 9.30 4.05 -25.22
CA VAL A 301 8.93 5.41 -25.64
C VAL A 301 9.37 6.44 -24.61
N ASN A 302 9.23 6.12 -23.33
CA ASN A 302 9.54 7.02 -22.23
C ASN A 302 11.04 7.31 -22.06
N ILE A 303 11.90 6.34 -22.42
CA ILE A 303 13.36 6.51 -22.31
C ILE A 303 14.06 6.81 -23.63
N LYS A 304 13.34 7.04 -24.73
CA LYS A 304 13.92 7.20 -26.09
C LYS A 304 15.03 8.26 -26.18
N ASP A 305 14.94 9.30 -25.34
CA ASP A 305 15.88 10.41 -25.30
C ASP A 305 17.03 10.19 -24.28
N TYR A 306 17.09 9.00 -23.66
CA TYR A 306 18.09 8.61 -22.65
C TYR A 306 18.93 7.43 -23.13
N PRO A 307 20.03 7.68 -23.90
CA PRO A 307 20.87 6.61 -24.46
C PRO A 307 21.59 5.77 -23.40
N ASN A 308 21.62 6.26 -22.15
CA ASN A 308 22.17 5.59 -20.98
C ASN A 308 21.14 4.73 -20.22
N ALA A 309 19.92 4.55 -20.76
CA ALA A 309 18.90 3.66 -20.21
C ALA A 309 18.51 2.60 -21.23
N ARG A 310 18.29 1.36 -20.78
CA ARG A 310 17.82 0.26 -21.62
C ARG A 310 16.86 -0.67 -20.88
N TYR A 311 15.92 -1.26 -21.61
CA TYR A 311 15.00 -2.27 -21.09
C TYR A 311 15.47 -3.69 -21.37
N HIS A 312 15.23 -4.55 -20.37
CA HIS A 312 15.32 -5.99 -20.47
C HIS A 312 13.93 -6.58 -20.22
N HIS A 313 13.22 -6.95 -21.28
CA HIS A 313 11.92 -7.59 -21.16
C HIS A 313 12.05 -9.03 -20.66
N GLY A 314 11.38 -9.36 -19.60
CA GLY A 314 11.29 -10.72 -19.07
C GLY A 314 11.19 -10.79 -17.54
N ASP A 315 11.20 -12.02 -17.04
CA ASP A 315 11.20 -12.30 -15.61
C ASP A 315 12.44 -11.74 -14.92
N VAL A 316 12.24 -11.05 -13.78
CA VAL A 316 13.29 -10.32 -13.07
C VAL A 316 14.41 -11.27 -12.63
N ALA A 317 14.07 -12.45 -12.08
CA ALA A 317 15.08 -13.40 -11.60
C ALA A 317 15.95 -13.93 -12.75
N LYS A 318 15.36 -14.14 -13.93
CA LYS A 318 16.10 -14.60 -15.12
C LYS A 318 17.01 -13.52 -15.67
N ARG A 319 16.45 -12.31 -15.91
CA ARG A 319 17.20 -11.19 -16.50
C ARG A 319 18.31 -10.68 -15.60
N LEU A 320 18.10 -10.70 -14.29
CA LEU A 320 19.11 -10.31 -13.33
C LEU A 320 20.36 -11.22 -13.38
N SER A 321 20.23 -12.47 -13.85
CA SER A 321 21.37 -13.35 -14.06
C SER A 321 22.28 -12.96 -15.24
N GLU A 322 21.82 -12.05 -16.09
CA GLU A 322 22.55 -11.52 -17.25
C GLU A 322 23.34 -10.24 -16.89
N ILE A 323 23.18 -9.76 -15.64
CA ILE A 323 23.81 -8.53 -15.15
C ILE A 323 25.05 -8.86 -14.33
N ASP A 324 26.19 -8.29 -14.71
CA ASP A 324 27.48 -8.57 -14.09
C ASP A 324 27.80 -7.69 -12.87
N SER A 325 27.27 -6.46 -12.82
CA SER A 325 27.53 -5.52 -11.73
C SER A 325 26.43 -4.45 -11.63
N ALA A 326 26.23 -3.93 -10.42
CA ALA A 326 25.40 -2.78 -10.14
C ALA A 326 25.95 -2.01 -8.93
N ASP A 327 25.99 -0.69 -9.03
CA ASP A 327 26.36 0.19 -7.92
C ASP A 327 25.14 0.50 -7.05
N VAL A 328 23.97 0.60 -7.67
CA VAL A 328 22.69 0.88 -7.01
C VAL A 328 21.59 -0.02 -7.57
N VAL A 329 20.66 -0.41 -6.70
CA VAL A 329 19.47 -1.18 -7.09
C VAL A 329 18.23 -0.51 -6.51
N LEU A 330 17.24 -0.25 -7.35
CA LEU A 330 15.90 0.10 -6.97
C LEU A 330 14.97 -1.07 -7.32
N LEU A 331 14.03 -1.39 -6.44
CA LEU A 331 12.99 -2.37 -6.74
C LEU A 331 11.64 -1.94 -6.15
N ASP A 332 10.58 -2.11 -6.96
CA ASP A 332 9.17 -1.89 -6.60
C ASP A 332 8.37 -3.17 -6.95
N PRO A 333 8.55 -4.26 -6.18
CA PRO A 333 7.96 -5.55 -6.48
C PRO A 333 6.45 -5.57 -6.20
N PRO A 334 5.72 -6.59 -6.70
CA PRO A 334 4.31 -6.79 -6.39
C PRO A 334 4.09 -7.03 -4.88
N ARG A 335 2.82 -7.04 -4.43
CA ARG A 335 2.43 -7.27 -3.02
C ARG A 335 3.04 -8.51 -2.36
N SER A 336 3.38 -9.52 -3.14
CA SER A 336 4.07 -10.71 -2.64
C SER A 336 5.51 -10.46 -2.19
N GLY A 337 6.07 -9.28 -2.49
CA GLY A 337 7.48 -8.94 -2.29
C GLY A 337 8.37 -9.54 -3.36
N ALA A 338 9.69 -9.44 -3.17
CA ALA A 338 10.69 -10.02 -4.04
C ALA A 338 10.93 -11.51 -3.71
N ASP A 339 11.14 -12.33 -4.74
CA ASP A 339 11.57 -13.70 -4.53
C ASP A 339 12.96 -13.74 -3.89
N PHE A 340 13.19 -14.75 -3.03
CA PHE A 340 14.47 -14.87 -2.33
C PHE A 340 15.65 -15.05 -3.31
N ASP A 341 15.43 -15.66 -4.45
CA ASP A 341 16.44 -15.79 -5.51
C ASP A 341 16.82 -14.44 -6.11
N VAL A 342 15.85 -13.53 -6.29
CA VAL A 342 16.11 -12.14 -6.71
C VAL A 342 16.98 -11.43 -5.68
N LEU A 343 16.63 -11.52 -4.38
CA LEU A 343 17.40 -10.88 -3.31
C LEU A 343 18.84 -11.41 -3.23
N LYS A 344 19.05 -12.73 -3.40
CA LYS A 344 20.40 -13.32 -3.47
C LYS A 344 21.22 -12.77 -4.64
N LYS A 345 20.60 -12.66 -5.82
CA LYS A 345 21.28 -12.13 -7.01
C LYS A 345 21.63 -10.65 -6.83
N ILE A 346 20.72 -9.85 -6.27
CA ILE A 346 21.00 -8.45 -5.90
C ILE A 346 22.20 -8.39 -4.95
N ALA A 347 22.19 -9.19 -3.89
CA ALA A 347 23.29 -9.20 -2.91
C ALA A 347 24.63 -9.64 -3.51
N ALA A 348 24.62 -10.57 -4.49
CA ALA A 348 25.82 -11.01 -5.20
C ALA A 348 26.47 -9.89 -6.05
N LEU A 349 25.68 -8.95 -6.58
CA LEU A 349 26.16 -7.77 -7.30
C LEU A 349 26.83 -6.74 -6.36
N LYS A 350 26.63 -6.86 -5.05
CA LYS A 350 27.21 -6.00 -4.01
C LYS A 350 26.94 -4.50 -4.19
N PRO A 351 25.70 -4.07 -4.51
CA PRO A 351 25.39 -2.66 -4.64
C PRO A 351 25.70 -1.89 -3.34
N ARG A 352 26.11 -0.61 -3.48
CA ARG A 352 26.35 0.27 -2.32
C ARG A 352 25.06 0.64 -1.58
N ILE A 353 23.93 0.64 -2.31
CA ILE A 353 22.60 0.97 -1.80
C ILE A 353 21.54 0.16 -2.54
N ILE A 354 20.57 -0.34 -1.80
CA ILE A 354 19.33 -0.93 -2.32
C ILE A 354 18.19 -0.02 -1.86
N CYS A 355 17.39 0.50 -2.76
CA CYS A 355 16.14 1.21 -2.49
C CYS A 355 14.97 0.26 -2.76
N TYR A 356 14.21 -0.08 -1.72
CA TYR A 356 13.08 -1.00 -1.78
C TYR A 356 11.78 -0.24 -1.54
N ILE A 357 10.90 -0.20 -2.53
CA ILE A 357 9.54 0.33 -2.43
C ILE A 357 8.60 -0.84 -2.22
N SER A 358 7.63 -0.73 -1.31
CA SER A 358 6.72 -1.82 -0.99
C SER A 358 5.35 -1.34 -0.56
N CYS A 359 4.32 -1.88 -1.18
CA CYS A 359 2.93 -1.65 -0.81
C CYS A 359 2.36 -2.67 0.21
N ASP A 360 3.21 -3.59 0.73
CA ASP A 360 2.79 -4.60 1.72
C ASP A 360 3.83 -4.75 2.85
N PRO A 361 3.50 -4.34 4.09
CA PRO A 361 4.44 -4.40 5.21
C PRO A 361 4.87 -5.82 5.62
N ALA A 362 4.04 -6.84 5.35
CA ALA A 362 4.35 -8.21 5.75
C ALA A 362 5.41 -8.81 4.83
N SER A 363 5.28 -8.63 3.52
CA SER A 363 6.28 -9.06 2.55
C SER A 363 7.58 -8.25 2.71
N LEU A 364 7.48 -6.94 2.96
CA LEU A 364 8.65 -6.10 3.24
C LEU A 364 9.41 -6.60 4.47
N ALA A 365 8.73 -6.86 5.58
CA ALA A 365 9.38 -7.37 6.81
C ALA A 365 10.11 -8.69 6.55
N ARG A 366 9.49 -9.63 5.82
CA ARG A 366 10.13 -10.88 5.40
C ARG A 366 11.39 -10.63 4.57
N ASP A 367 11.31 -9.73 3.60
CA ASP A 367 12.41 -9.45 2.68
C ASP A 367 13.55 -8.67 3.37
N CYS A 368 13.21 -7.80 4.34
CA CYS A 368 14.21 -7.17 5.22
C CYS A 368 15.02 -8.22 6.02
N ALA A 369 14.35 -9.23 6.60
CA ALA A 369 15.03 -10.30 7.31
C ALA A 369 15.99 -11.08 6.39
N ARG A 370 15.55 -11.38 5.16
CA ARG A 370 16.36 -12.05 4.14
C ARG A 370 17.56 -11.22 3.69
N LEU A 371 17.38 -9.90 3.50
CA LEU A 371 18.50 -9.01 3.17
C LEU A 371 19.51 -8.91 4.32
N ALA A 372 19.05 -8.94 5.57
CA ALA A 372 19.95 -9.01 6.72
C ALA A 372 20.80 -10.29 6.73
N GLU A 373 20.22 -11.45 6.42
CA GLU A 373 20.94 -12.72 6.25
C GLU A 373 21.97 -12.66 5.11
N LEU A 374 21.73 -11.81 4.10
CA LEU A 374 22.61 -11.60 2.95
C LEU A 374 23.65 -10.49 3.18
N GLY A 375 23.78 -9.96 4.40
CA GLY A 375 24.79 -8.98 4.78
C GLY A 375 24.42 -7.53 4.48
N TYR A 376 23.13 -7.21 4.42
CA TYR A 376 22.61 -5.85 4.29
C TYR A 376 21.87 -5.41 5.56
N GLU A 377 22.06 -4.18 5.97
CA GLU A 377 21.32 -3.56 7.07
C GLU A 377 20.41 -2.44 6.58
N ILE A 378 19.34 -2.18 7.30
CA ILE A 378 18.44 -1.08 7.03
C ILE A 378 19.18 0.23 7.31
N ALA A 379 19.30 1.08 6.31
CA ALA A 379 19.94 2.39 6.42
C ALA A 379 18.92 3.53 6.63
N SER A 380 17.74 3.44 6.03
CA SER A 380 16.65 4.39 6.26
C SER A 380 15.29 3.74 6.05
N THR A 381 14.28 4.31 6.68
CA THR A 381 12.88 3.87 6.59
C THR A 381 11.97 5.06 6.41
N SER A 382 11.02 4.96 5.51
CA SER A 382 9.93 5.93 5.32
C SER A 382 8.64 5.19 4.97
N ALA A 383 7.51 5.75 5.33
CA ALA A 383 6.21 5.26 4.90
C ALA A 383 5.29 6.45 4.58
N TYR A 384 4.47 6.30 3.55
CA TYR A 384 3.63 7.35 2.99
C TYR A 384 2.17 6.94 2.94
N ASP A 385 1.28 7.86 3.34
CA ASP A 385 -0.16 7.69 3.20
C ASP A 385 -0.61 8.06 1.78
N LEU A 386 -0.26 7.23 0.81
CA LEU A 386 -0.69 7.37 -0.59
C LEU A 386 -2.11 6.88 -0.83
N PHE A 387 -2.73 6.23 0.16
CA PHE A 387 -4.07 5.69 0.04
C PHE A 387 -4.89 5.99 1.30
N PRO A 388 -5.13 7.29 1.61
CA PRO A 388 -6.02 7.65 2.70
C PRO A 388 -7.39 6.99 2.54
N GLN A 389 -8.13 6.80 3.63
CA GLN A 389 -9.42 6.09 3.68
C GLN A 389 -9.33 4.58 3.43
N THR A 390 -8.14 4.02 3.21
CA THR A 390 -7.90 2.59 3.02
C THR A 390 -6.79 2.08 3.92
N ALA A 391 -6.70 0.76 4.07
CA ALA A 391 -5.64 0.09 4.83
C ALA A 391 -4.29 0.00 4.09
N HIS A 392 -4.21 0.46 2.86
CA HIS A 392 -2.97 0.38 2.07
C HIS A 392 -1.90 1.33 2.60
N ILE A 393 -0.67 0.84 2.57
CA ILE A 393 0.52 1.53 3.07
C ILE A 393 1.57 1.47 1.97
N GLU A 394 2.33 2.54 1.78
CA GLU A 394 3.49 2.55 0.88
C GLU A 394 4.75 2.81 1.69
N CYS A 395 5.69 1.87 1.66
CA CYS A 395 6.96 1.95 2.38
C CYS A 395 8.11 2.15 1.40
N VAL A 396 9.11 2.95 1.79
CA VAL A 396 10.37 3.10 1.05
C VAL A 396 11.52 2.89 2.03
N PHE A 397 12.21 1.78 1.88
CA PHE A 397 13.32 1.40 2.74
C PHE A 397 14.61 1.39 1.94
N SER A 398 15.71 1.72 2.60
CA SER A 398 17.03 1.56 2.00
C SER A 398 17.90 0.61 2.81
N PHE A 399 18.80 -0.07 2.08
CA PHE A 399 19.72 -1.02 2.68
C PHE A 399 21.15 -0.73 2.21
N LYS A 400 22.09 -0.80 3.15
CA LYS A 400 23.52 -0.71 2.90
C LYS A 400 24.19 -2.02 3.27
N ARG A 401 25.27 -2.35 2.57
CA ARG A 401 26.04 -3.52 2.89
C ARG A 401 26.78 -3.33 4.21
N VAL A 402 26.71 -4.32 5.10
CA VAL A 402 27.53 -4.38 6.30
C VAL A 402 28.98 -4.59 5.86
N ILE A 403 29.85 -3.61 6.11
CA ILE A 403 31.29 -3.71 5.86
C ILE A 403 31.91 -4.31 7.11
N SER A 404 32.30 -5.59 7.03
CA SER A 404 33.03 -6.29 8.09
C SER A 404 34.50 -5.87 8.11
#